data_11a4e8c65aebce0302c86ca9845fe890
#
_entry.id   11a4e8c65aebce0302c86ca9845fe890
#
_cell.length_a   1.000
_cell.length_b   1.000
_cell.length_c   1.000
_cell.angle_alpha   90.00
_cell.angle_beta   90.00
_cell.angle_gamma   90.00
#
_symmetry.space_group_name_H-M   'P 1'
#
loop_
_entity.id
_entity.type
_entity.pdbx_description
1 polymer ?
#
loop_
_entity_poly.entity_id
_entity_poly.type
_entity_poly.pdbx_seq_one_letter_code
_entity_poly.pdbx_strand_id
1 'polypeptide(L)'
;MTLLSLRLLLSFQGNPMIFSRPLRTHRRLRLAALAPLLLFAPPVQAQVAPVAAAEPRAEAVVPARPALWKIADKDTTIYLFGTIHILPENADWFHGPVQQAFDSANLLVTETMLDSPETLQKVFLDKGMRHDGKTLRESLSTPERENLEKALLNLKIPVETFDQFQPWYAGLVLSLLPLKAAGYEQANGIETQIETKADMSKVARHPLETADYQIGLFAGLPEKSQRSYLNEVVEQLPTLREDIAKLVTAWKAGQAEELAKLLNEDESDEVMRKVLITDRNKAWAEWLKARLAEPGIVFVAVGAGHLAGRGSVQDELAKAGVRSVRVQ
;
A
#
# COMPACT_ATOMS: atom_id res chain seq x y z
N MET A 1 28.60 -5.97 12.97
CA MET A 1 28.79 -7.39 12.56
C MET A 1 28.11 -7.57 11.22
N THR A 2 28.82 -8.11 10.30
CA THR A 2 28.80 -7.97 8.84
C THR A 2 27.63 -8.65 8.12
N LEU A 3 27.23 -8.05 7.01
CA LEU A 3 26.28 -8.44 5.95
C LEU A 3 26.45 -9.87 5.35
N LEU A 4 27.20 -10.76 5.97
CA LEU A 4 27.56 -12.08 5.43
C LEU A 4 26.59 -13.21 5.80
N SER A 5 25.66 -13.01 6.75
CA SER A 5 24.80 -14.10 7.25
C SER A 5 23.52 -14.36 6.43
N LEU A 6 23.22 -13.52 5.44
CA LEU A 6 21.98 -13.66 4.63
C LEU A 6 22.17 -14.47 3.33
N ARG A 7 23.39 -14.93 3.03
CA ARG A 7 23.71 -15.60 1.74
C ARG A 7 23.50 -17.12 1.70
N LEU A 8 23.14 -17.78 2.82
CA LEU A 8 23.22 -19.26 2.90
C LEU A 8 21.88 -20.03 2.90
N LEU A 9 20.74 -19.43 2.59
CA LEU A 9 19.42 -20.04 2.87
C LEU A 9 18.49 -20.32 1.66
N LEU A 10 19.03 -20.51 0.46
CA LEU A 10 18.17 -20.85 -0.69
C LEU A 10 18.67 -22.05 -1.52
N SER A 11 18.73 -23.22 -0.88
CA SER A 11 18.82 -24.49 -1.64
C SER A 11 18.11 -25.60 -0.87
N PHE A 12 16.81 -25.80 -1.17
CA PHE A 12 16.16 -27.13 -0.98
C PHE A 12 14.86 -27.22 -1.80
N GLN A 13 14.77 -28.24 -2.63
CA GLN A 13 13.59 -28.67 -3.37
C GLN A 13 12.71 -29.54 -2.46
N GLY A 14 11.37 -29.39 -2.53
CA GLY A 14 10.43 -30.27 -1.82
C GLY A 14 8.98 -30.13 -2.33
N ASN A 15 8.40 -31.26 -2.68
CA ASN A 15 7.10 -31.54 -3.30
C ASN A 15 5.85 -30.91 -2.63
N PRO A 16 4.74 -30.73 -3.38
CA PRO A 16 3.48 -30.16 -2.84
C PRO A 16 2.68 -31.22 -2.07
N MET A 17 2.29 -30.91 -0.84
CA MET A 17 1.30 -31.66 -0.07
C MET A 17 -0.08 -31.03 -0.19
N ILE A 18 -1.07 -31.89 -0.48
CA ILE A 18 -2.49 -31.58 -0.58
C ILE A 18 -3.06 -31.40 0.82
N PHE A 19 -3.61 -30.24 1.13
CA PHE A 19 -4.33 -30.00 2.38
C PHE A 19 -5.83 -29.86 2.15
N SER A 20 -6.61 -30.70 2.85
CA SER A 20 -8.05 -30.65 2.96
C SER A 20 -8.52 -29.43 3.76
N ARG A 21 -9.52 -28.70 3.20
CA ARG A 21 -10.09 -27.46 3.73
C ARG A 21 -11.04 -27.70 4.93
N PRO A 22 -10.95 -26.90 6.01
CA PRO A 22 -12.12 -26.58 6.82
C PRO A 22 -12.80 -25.30 6.30
N LEU A 23 -14.13 -25.30 6.27
CA LEU A 23 -14.96 -24.12 6.01
C LEU A 23 -14.62 -23.01 7.02
N ARG A 24 -14.06 -21.91 6.55
CA ARG A 24 -13.82 -20.71 7.35
C ARG A 24 -14.66 -19.55 6.82
N THR A 25 -15.36 -18.91 7.75
CA THR A 25 -15.99 -17.60 7.60
C THR A 25 -15.00 -16.62 6.97
N HIS A 26 -15.43 -15.92 5.92
CA HIS A 26 -14.64 -14.96 5.16
C HIS A 26 -14.19 -13.80 6.07
N ARG A 27 -12.99 -13.86 6.61
CA ARG A 27 -12.27 -12.71 7.14
C ARG A 27 -11.68 -11.95 5.95
N ARG A 28 -12.08 -10.74 5.77
CA ARG A 28 -11.69 -9.87 4.65
C ARG A 28 -10.37 -9.15 4.93
N LEU A 29 -9.72 -8.74 3.87
CA LEU A 29 -8.39 -8.15 3.84
C LEU A 29 -8.33 -6.78 4.55
N ARG A 30 -7.32 -6.55 5.39
CA ARG A 30 -7.10 -5.32 6.16
C ARG A 30 -5.85 -4.57 5.70
N LEU A 31 -5.69 -4.40 4.37
CA LEU A 31 -4.50 -3.80 3.76
C LEU A 31 -4.59 -2.28 3.52
N ALA A 32 -5.65 -1.63 3.99
CA ALA A 32 -5.89 -0.21 3.75
C ALA A 32 -4.78 0.73 4.27
N ALA A 33 -4.07 0.31 5.31
CA ALA A 33 -2.99 1.08 5.91
C ALA A 33 -1.64 1.01 5.19
N LEU A 34 -1.55 0.24 4.09
CA LEU A 34 -0.30 -0.03 3.37
C LEU A 34 0.01 1.00 2.27
N ALA A 35 -0.62 2.17 2.32
CA ALA A 35 -0.57 3.09 1.23
C ALA A 35 0.86 3.49 0.79
N PRO A 36 1.65 4.38 1.25
CA PRO A 36 2.87 4.75 0.55
C PRO A 36 4.16 4.08 1.02
N LEU A 37 4.13 3.34 2.12
CA LEU A 37 5.32 2.80 2.77
C LEU A 37 5.93 1.56 2.12
N LEU A 38 5.31 1.03 1.07
CA LEU A 38 5.76 -0.16 0.35
C LEU A 38 7.07 0.02 -0.43
N LEU A 39 7.69 1.18 -0.33
CA LEU A 39 8.76 1.61 -1.20
C LEU A 39 10.12 0.98 -0.92
N PHE A 40 10.40 0.50 0.30
CA PHE A 40 11.79 0.20 0.68
C PHE A 40 11.96 -0.96 1.66
N ALA A 41 11.55 -2.15 1.26
CA ALA A 41 12.19 -3.32 1.85
C ALA A 41 13.62 -3.45 1.24
N PRO A 42 14.67 -3.68 2.03
CA PRO A 42 16.00 -3.91 1.47
C PRO A 42 15.94 -5.07 0.47
N PRO A 43 16.74 -5.05 -0.61
CA PRO A 43 16.71 -6.09 -1.63
C PRO A 43 17.11 -7.42 -1.01
N VAL A 44 16.16 -8.23 -0.62
CA VAL A 44 16.35 -9.65 -0.39
C VAL A 44 16.46 -10.26 -1.79
N GLN A 45 17.67 -10.43 -2.29
CA GLN A 45 17.92 -11.11 -3.55
C GLN A 45 17.64 -12.61 -3.37
N ALA A 46 16.39 -13.00 -3.52
CA ALA A 46 16.01 -14.38 -3.71
C ALA A 46 16.21 -14.71 -5.19
N GLN A 47 17.26 -15.47 -5.51
CA GLN A 47 17.40 -16.10 -6.82
C GLN A 47 16.35 -17.22 -6.94
N VAL A 48 15.24 -16.94 -7.59
CA VAL A 48 14.27 -17.95 -8.02
C VAL A 48 14.73 -18.44 -9.41
N ALA A 49 15.00 -19.73 -9.53
CA ALA A 49 15.30 -20.35 -10.82
C ALA A 49 14.09 -20.20 -11.76
N PRO A 50 14.29 -19.93 -13.07
CA PRO A 50 13.19 -19.73 -14.00
C PRO A 50 12.46 -21.08 -14.23
N VAL A 51 11.19 -21.14 -13.84
CA VAL A 51 10.26 -22.14 -14.32
C VAL A 51 9.90 -21.75 -15.75
N ALA A 52 10.10 -22.64 -16.70
CA ALA A 52 9.73 -22.42 -18.10
C ALA A 52 8.23 -22.09 -18.18
N ALA A 53 7.92 -20.84 -18.50
CA ALA A 53 6.55 -20.37 -18.70
C ALA A 53 6.06 -20.85 -20.06
N ALA A 54 4.91 -21.54 -20.09
CA ALA A 54 4.14 -21.70 -21.30
C ALA A 54 3.77 -20.30 -21.82
N GLU A 55 3.95 -20.05 -23.13
CA GLU A 55 3.61 -18.76 -23.75
C GLU A 55 2.14 -18.42 -23.44
N PRO A 56 1.86 -17.29 -22.81
CA PRO A 56 0.49 -16.88 -22.57
C PRO A 56 -0.13 -16.45 -23.91
N ARG A 57 -1.24 -17.10 -24.26
CA ARG A 57 -2.13 -16.62 -25.29
C ARG A 57 -2.48 -15.16 -24.93
N ALA A 58 -2.18 -14.23 -25.79
CA ALA A 58 -2.50 -12.80 -25.58
C ALA A 58 -4.02 -12.65 -25.45
N GLU A 59 -4.53 -12.69 -24.24
CA GLU A 59 -5.88 -12.23 -23.94
C GLU A 59 -5.89 -10.71 -24.19
N ALA A 60 -6.92 -10.23 -24.90
CA ALA A 60 -7.09 -8.82 -25.14
C ALA A 60 -7.10 -8.07 -23.79
N VAL A 61 -6.09 -7.24 -23.55
CA VAL A 61 -5.99 -6.45 -22.31
C VAL A 61 -7.18 -5.49 -22.29
N VAL A 62 -8.13 -5.75 -21.39
CA VAL A 62 -9.25 -4.85 -21.17
C VAL A 62 -8.71 -3.59 -20.48
N PRO A 63 -8.85 -2.40 -21.11
CA PRO A 63 -8.38 -1.17 -20.51
C PRO A 63 -8.98 -0.93 -19.13
N ALA A 64 -8.14 -0.60 -18.16
CA ALA A 64 -8.60 -0.31 -16.82
C ALA A 64 -9.30 1.06 -16.77
N ARG A 65 -10.41 1.15 -16.05
CA ARG A 65 -11.19 2.39 -15.85
C ARG A 65 -11.28 2.75 -14.36
N PRO A 66 -10.17 3.05 -13.71
CA PRO A 66 -10.15 3.35 -12.29
C PRO A 66 -10.97 4.61 -11.98
N ALA A 67 -11.43 4.68 -10.74
CA ALA A 67 -12.29 5.75 -10.28
C ALA A 67 -11.59 7.11 -10.30
N LEU A 68 -12.29 8.12 -10.82
CA LEU A 68 -11.85 9.52 -10.86
C LEU A 68 -12.99 10.42 -10.40
N TRP A 69 -12.70 11.34 -9.49
CA TRP A 69 -13.63 12.39 -9.05
C TRP A 69 -13.05 13.77 -9.33
N LYS A 70 -13.89 14.78 -9.22
CA LYS A 70 -13.48 16.18 -9.22
C LYS A 70 -14.22 16.98 -8.17
N ILE A 71 -13.56 17.99 -7.63
CA ILE A 71 -14.14 19.14 -6.96
C ILE A 71 -13.77 20.37 -7.78
N ALA A 72 -14.65 21.36 -7.84
CA ALA A 72 -14.39 22.55 -8.63
C ALA A 72 -15.19 23.74 -8.08
N ASP A 73 -14.68 24.93 -8.33
CA ASP A 73 -15.39 26.18 -8.18
C ASP A 73 -15.36 26.98 -9.51
N LYS A 74 -15.38 28.33 -9.47
CA LYS A 74 -15.45 29.18 -10.66
C LYS A 74 -14.18 29.18 -11.53
N ASP A 75 -13.00 28.99 -10.92
CA ASP A 75 -11.69 29.13 -11.58
C ASP A 75 -10.68 28.05 -11.19
N THR A 76 -11.09 27.07 -10.37
CA THR A 76 -10.25 25.95 -9.94
C THR A 76 -10.94 24.61 -10.18
N THR A 77 -10.17 23.64 -10.64
CA THR A 77 -10.59 22.23 -10.73
C THR A 77 -9.55 21.34 -10.08
N ILE A 78 -9.96 20.48 -9.16
CA ILE A 78 -9.08 19.48 -8.53
C ILE A 78 -9.65 18.09 -8.83
N TYR A 79 -8.89 17.27 -9.52
CA TYR A 79 -9.18 15.87 -9.76
C TYR A 79 -8.65 15.02 -8.61
N LEU A 80 -9.43 14.03 -8.17
CA LEU A 80 -9.05 13.07 -7.13
C LEU A 80 -8.98 11.69 -7.77
N PHE A 81 -7.81 11.08 -7.76
CA PHE A 81 -7.52 9.81 -8.38
C PHE A 81 -6.95 8.81 -7.38
N GLY A 82 -7.58 7.64 -7.28
CA GLY A 82 -7.14 6.58 -6.38
C GLY A 82 -6.05 5.71 -7.01
N THR A 83 -4.93 5.55 -6.31
CA THR A 83 -3.76 4.80 -6.76
C THR A 83 -3.62 3.45 -6.08
N ILE A 84 -2.82 2.57 -6.67
CA ILE A 84 -2.32 1.32 -6.07
C ILE A 84 -0.80 1.29 -6.25
N HIS A 85 -0.07 1.11 -5.12
CA HIS A 85 1.39 1.23 -5.07
C HIS A 85 2.16 0.13 -5.77
N ILE A 86 1.56 -1.05 -5.90
CA ILE A 86 2.16 -2.21 -6.57
C ILE A 86 1.13 -2.84 -7.50
N LEU A 87 1.55 -3.10 -8.73
CA LEU A 87 0.72 -3.76 -9.72
C LEU A 87 1.52 -4.87 -10.40
N PRO A 88 0.85 -5.92 -10.91
CA PRO A 88 1.47 -6.78 -11.90
C PRO A 88 1.70 -5.98 -13.20
N GLU A 89 2.61 -6.42 -14.05
CA GLU A 89 2.83 -5.81 -15.35
C GLU A 89 1.53 -5.63 -16.14
N ASN A 90 1.50 -4.62 -17.05
CA ASN A 90 0.46 -4.40 -18.06
C ASN A 90 -0.93 -3.93 -17.55
N ALA A 91 -1.00 -3.04 -16.57
CA ALA A 91 -2.23 -2.29 -16.33
C ALA A 91 -2.32 -1.09 -17.30
N ASP A 92 -3.11 -1.22 -18.38
CA ASP A 92 -3.45 -0.08 -19.24
C ASP A 92 -4.52 0.78 -18.55
N TRP A 93 -4.09 1.83 -17.88
CA TRP A 93 -4.96 2.71 -17.08
C TRP A 93 -4.90 4.18 -17.52
N PHE A 94 -3.83 4.61 -18.19
CA PHE A 94 -3.57 6.00 -18.50
C PHE A 94 -4.18 6.38 -19.86
N HIS A 95 -5.50 6.48 -19.89
CA HIS A 95 -6.27 6.86 -21.08
C HIS A 95 -7.59 7.56 -20.69
N GLY A 96 -8.33 8.05 -21.67
CA GLY A 96 -9.66 8.63 -21.48
C GLY A 96 -9.71 9.76 -20.45
N PRO A 97 -10.70 9.79 -19.53
CA PRO A 97 -10.86 10.86 -18.56
C PRO A 97 -9.67 11.03 -17.62
N VAL A 98 -8.99 9.95 -17.22
CA VAL A 98 -7.81 10.03 -16.33
C VAL A 98 -6.67 10.76 -17.04
N GLN A 99 -6.36 10.38 -18.28
CA GLN A 99 -5.34 11.06 -19.07
C GLN A 99 -5.70 12.51 -19.33
N GLN A 100 -6.93 12.81 -19.72
CA GLN A 100 -7.40 14.19 -19.96
C GLN A 100 -7.28 15.06 -18.71
N ALA A 101 -7.64 14.52 -17.55
CA ALA A 101 -7.53 15.23 -16.29
C ALA A 101 -6.06 15.52 -15.94
N PHE A 102 -5.17 14.54 -16.11
CA PHE A 102 -3.75 14.70 -15.85
C PHE A 102 -3.11 15.70 -16.85
N ASP A 103 -3.36 15.54 -18.14
CA ASP A 103 -2.78 16.40 -19.20
C ASP A 103 -3.22 17.86 -19.08
N SER A 104 -4.38 18.12 -18.46
CA SER A 104 -4.87 19.48 -18.18
C SER A 104 -4.29 20.09 -16.89
N ALA A 105 -3.69 19.27 -16.03
CA ALA A 105 -3.22 19.73 -14.71
C ALA A 105 -1.89 20.50 -14.81
N ASN A 106 -1.80 21.56 -14.02
CA ASN A 106 -0.55 22.31 -13.82
C ASN A 106 0.16 21.97 -12.51
N LEU A 107 -0.47 21.15 -11.66
CA LEU A 107 0.09 20.67 -10.40
C LEU A 107 -0.32 19.20 -10.19
N LEU A 108 0.64 18.32 -10.00
CA LEU A 108 0.46 16.99 -9.45
C LEU A 108 0.65 17.02 -7.93
N VAL A 109 -0.32 16.49 -7.22
CA VAL A 109 -0.25 16.32 -5.76
C VAL A 109 -0.25 14.83 -5.45
N THR A 110 0.74 14.37 -4.68
CA THR A 110 0.86 12.99 -4.23
C THR A 110 0.90 12.94 -2.70
N GLU A 111 0.76 11.75 -2.12
CA GLU A 111 0.88 11.60 -0.67
C GLU A 111 2.26 12.05 -0.19
N THR A 112 3.31 11.52 -0.82
CA THR A 112 4.70 11.88 -0.54
C THR A 112 5.44 12.11 -1.86
N MET A 113 6.54 12.83 -1.83
CA MET A 113 7.54 12.76 -2.90
C MET A 113 8.52 11.63 -2.59
N LEU A 114 8.94 10.92 -3.64
CA LEU A 114 9.93 9.87 -3.49
C LEU A 114 11.28 10.48 -3.06
N ASP A 115 11.70 10.16 -1.84
CA ASP A 115 13.06 10.39 -1.39
C ASP A 115 14.03 9.39 -2.04
N SER A 116 15.34 9.62 -1.89
CA SER A 116 16.30 8.63 -2.38
C SER A 116 16.12 7.28 -1.66
N PRO A 117 16.36 6.14 -2.34
CA PRO A 117 16.30 4.82 -1.74
C PRO A 117 17.09 4.70 -0.43
N GLU A 118 18.26 5.35 -0.37
CA GLU A 118 19.14 5.34 0.79
C GLU A 118 18.53 6.10 1.98
N THR A 119 17.92 7.27 1.72
CA THR A 119 17.23 8.06 2.74
C THR A 119 16.08 7.28 3.34
N LEU A 120 15.26 6.70 2.49
CA LEU A 120 14.10 5.92 2.93
C LEU A 120 14.52 4.67 3.71
N GLN A 121 15.52 3.92 3.21
CA GLN A 121 16.06 2.77 3.93
C GLN A 121 16.55 3.16 5.32
N LYS A 122 17.23 4.29 5.44
CA LYS A 122 17.71 4.80 6.73
C LYS A 122 16.54 5.10 7.67
N VAL A 123 15.52 5.82 7.21
CA VAL A 123 14.34 6.16 8.02
C VAL A 123 13.60 4.90 8.47
N PHE A 124 13.43 3.92 7.57
CA PHE A 124 12.81 2.64 7.90
C PHE A 124 13.58 1.86 8.96
N LEU A 125 14.90 1.79 8.85
CA LEU A 125 15.73 1.09 9.82
C LEU A 125 15.74 1.83 11.16
N ASP A 126 15.95 3.15 11.15
CA ASP A 126 16.01 3.96 12.37
C ASP A 126 14.71 3.85 13.18
N LYS A 127 13.55 3.90 12.51
CA LYS A 127 12.23 3.80 13.18
C LYS A 127 11.76 2.37 13.40
N GLY A 128 12.25 1.42 12.61
CA GLY A 128 11.86 0.00 12.68
C GLY A 128 12.62 -0.81 13.70
N MET A 129 13.79 -0.36 14.14
CA MET A 129 14.59 -1.08 15.12
C MET A 129 13.99 -0.98 16.53
N ARG A 130 14.10 -2.04 17.31
CA ARG A 130 13.79 -2.04 18.75
C ARG A 130 14.96 -1.47 19.55
N HIS A 131 14.63 -0.73 20.61
CA HIS A 131 15.61 -0.12 21.53
C HIS A 131 15.32 -0.45 22.99
N ASP A 132 14.36 -1.35 23.27
CA ASP A 132 13.93 -1.73 24.62
C ASP A 132 14.69 -2.95 25.19
N GLY A 133 15.67 -3.47 24.45
CA GLY A 133 16.48 -4.61 24.84
C GLY A 133 15.80 -5.98 24.73
N LYS A 134 14.55 -6.02 24.20
CA LYS A 134 13.82 -7.25 23.94
C LYS A 134 13.84 -7.60 22.47
N THR A 135 13.72 -8.90 22.17
CA THR A 135 13.43 -9.35 20.81
C THR A 135 11.97 -9.14 20.47
N LEU A 136 11.63 -9.11 19.14
CA LEU A 136 10.23 -9.09 18.71
C LEU A 136 9.46 -10.27 19.33
N ARG A 137 10.00 -11.48 19.23
CA ARG A 137 9.35 -12.70 19.74
C ARG A 137 9.10 -12.68 21.24
N GLU A 138 9.97 -12.05 22.06
CA GLU A 138 9.76 -11.84 23.49
C GLU A 138 8.66 -10.83 23.79
N SER A 139 8.36 -9.90 22.88
CA SER A 139 7.28 -8.93 23.06
C SER A 139 5.90 -9.49 22.68
N LEU A 140 5.83 -10.63 22.02
CA LEU A 140 4.59 -11.28 21.59
C LEU A 140 4.04 -12.21 22.68
N SER A 141 2.73 -12.34 22.74
CA SER A 141 2.09 -13.43 23.51
C SER A 141 2.44 -14.78 22.88
N THR A 142 2.32 -15.86 23.65
CA THR A 142 2.61 -17.21 23.14
C THR A 142 1.87 -17.54 21.84
N PRO A 143 0.54 -17.30 21.71
CA PRO A 143 -0.16 -17.58 20.45
C PRO A 143 0.33 -16.71 19.27
N GLU A 144 0.60 -15.41 19.49
CA GLU A 144 1.12 -14.51 18.46
C GLU A 144 2.49 -14.97 17.96
N ARG A 145 3.37 -15.35 18.90
CA ARG A 145 4.71 -15.87 18.59
C ARG A 145 4.65 -17.17 17.80
N GLU A 146 3.85 -18.14 18.24
CA GLU A 146 3.70 -19.43 17.54
C GLU A 146 3.16 -19.23 16.11
N ASN A 147 2.19 -18.32 15.91
CA ASN A 147 1.67 -17.97 14.59
C ASN A 147 2.75 -17.34 13.70
N LEU A 148 3.52 -16.39 14.23
CA LEU A 148 4.61 -15.75 13.50
C LEU A 148 5.68 -16.76 13.10
N GLU A 149 6.18 -17.55 14.06
CA GLU A 149 7.22 -18.55 13.79
C GLU A 149 6.77 -19.58 12.74
N LYS A 150 5.53 -20.05 12.82
CA LYS A 150 4.94 -20.93 11.81
C LYS A 150 4.87 -20.28 10.43
N ALA A 151 4.48 -19.01 10.36
CA ALA A 151 4.43 -18.27 9.09
C ALA A 151 5.83 -18.10 8.48
N LEU A 152 6.82 -17.73 9.30
CA LEU A 152 8.22 -17.59 8.87
C LEU A 152 8.78 -18.92 8.34
N LEU A 153 8.56 -20.03 9.05
CA LEU A 153 8.97 -21.37 8.60
C LEU A 153 8.33 -21.76 7.26
N ASN A 154 7.03 -21.46 7.08
CA ASN A 154 6.33 -21.70 5.81
C ASN A 154 6.92 -20.87 4.66
N LEU A 155 7.39 -19.66 4.94
CA LEU A 155 8.09 -18.78 3.99
C LEU A 155 9.59 -19.12 3.85
N LYS A 156 10.09 -20.12 4.60
CA LYS A 156 11.53 -20.50 4.66
C LYS A 156 12.42 -19.35 5.15
N ILE A 157 11.91 -18.56 6.09
CA ILE A 157 12.63 -17.46 6.75
C ILE A 157 13.01 -17.92 8.16
N PRO A 158 14.28 -17.69 8.61
CA PRO A 158 14.66 -17.97 9.99
C PRO A 158 13.78 -17.22 10.98
N VAL A 159 13.36 -17.89 12.04
CA VAL A 159 12.40 -17.33 13.02
C VAL A 159 12.91 -16.09 13.73
N GLU A 160 14.23 -15.94 13.85
CA GLU A 160 14.92 -14.81 14.47
C GLU A 160 15.10 -13.59 13.56
N THR A 161 14.72 -13.68 12.29
CA THR A 161 14.99 -12.64 11.26
C THR A 161 14.50 -11.26 11.67
N PHE A 162 13.37 -11.20 12.35
CA PHE A 162 12.74 -9.93 12.75
C PHE A 162 12.94 -9.57 14.23
N ASP A 163 13.77 -10.30 14.97
CA ASP A 163 13.93 -10.12 16.42
C ASP A 163 14.38 -8.71 16.84
N GLN A 164 15.14 -8.01 15.98
CA GLN A 164 15.63 -6.67 16.25
C GLN A 164 14.63 -5.55 15.83
N PHE A 165 13.47 -5.92 15.28
CA PHE A 165 12.54 -4.96 14.71
C PHE A 165 11.25 -4.82 15.50
N GLN A 166 10.61 -3.65 15.35
CA GLN A 166 9.27 -3.38 15.85
C GLN A 166 8.23 -4.27 15.15
N PRO A 167 7.08 -4.58 15.79
CA PRO A 167 6.06 -5.43 15.17
C PRO A 167 5.53 -4.87 13.84
N TRP A 168 5.34 -3.55 13.74
CA TRP A 168 4.86 -2.91 12.52
C TRP A 168 5.81 -3.14 11.33
N TYR A 169 7.13 -3.09 11.57
CA TYR A 169 8.13 -3.30 10.53
C TYR A 169 8.09 -4.73 10.00
N ALA A 170 8.02 -5.71 10.91
CA ALA A 170 7.91 -7.11 10.53
C ALA A 170 6.61 -7.38 9.73
N GLY A 171 5.48 -6.82 10.18
CA GLY A 171 4.21 -6.93 9.46
C GLY A 171 4.29 -6.36 8.05
N LEU A 172 4.84 -5.15 7.91
CA LEU A 172 5.00 -4.50 6.62
C LEU A 172 5.88 -5.34 5.66
N VAL A 173 7.04 -5.79 6.12
CA VAL A 173 7.93 -6.61 5.27
C VAL A 173 7.27 -7.93 4.89
N LEU A 174 6.61 -8.62 5.84
CA LEU A 174 5.92 -9.88 5.56
C LEU A 174 4.77 -9.74 4.57
N SER A 175 4.05 -8.62 4.57
CA SER A 175 2.97 -8.38 3.60
C SER A 175 3.48 -8.22 2.17
N LEU A 176 4.74 -7.81 1.97
CA LEU A 176 5.33 -7.58 0.66
C LEU A 176 5.93 -8.84 0.01
N LEU A 177 6.47 -9.74 0.81
CA LEU A 177 7.22 -10.89 0.30
C LEU A 177 6.41 -11.78 -0.67
N PRO A 178 5.15 -12.19 -0.35
CA PRO A 178 4.35 -12.99 -1.27
C PRO A 178 3.98 -12.25 -2.56
N LEU A 179 3.80 -10.94 -2.48
CA LEU A 179 3.43 -10.09 -3.61
C LEU A 179 4.61 -9.96 -4.58
N LYS A 180 5.81 -9.70 -4.04
CA LYS A 180 7.04 -9.65 -4.84
C LYS A 180 7.31 -11.00 -5.52
N ALA A 181 7.13 -12.11 -4.81
CA ALA A 181 7.25 -13.46 -5.37
C ALA A 181 6.20 -13.76 -6.47
N ALA A 182 5.06 -13.04 -6.46
CA ALA A 182 4.02 -13.12 -7.47
C ALA A 182 4.17 -12.11 -8.63
N GLY A 183 5.31 -11.40 -8.72
CA GLY A 183 5.60 -10.45 -9.80
C GLY A 183 4.94 -9.08 -9.63
N TYR A 184 4.44 -8.75 -8.44
CA TYR A 184 4.01 -7.39 -8.12
C TYR A 184 5.23 -6.53 -7.83
N GLU A 185 5.37 -5.44 -8.56
CA GLU A 185 6.51 -4.54 -8.43
C GLU A 185 6.05 -3.10 -8.23
N GLN A 186 6.82 -2.35 -7.47
CA GLN A 186 6.60 -0.93 -7.25
C GLN A 186 6.79 -0.12 -8.54
N ALA A 187 7.73 -0.51 -9.39
CA ALA A 187 7.94 0.15 -10.68
C ALA A 187 6.65 0.16 -11.53
N ASN A 188 5.76 -0.81 -11.32
CA ASN A 188 4.45 -0.89 -11.95
C ASN A 188 3.35 -0.15 -11.16
N GLY A 189 3.66 0.37 -9.98
CA GLY A 189 2.73 1.16 -9.16
C GLY A 189 2.32 2.46 -9.85
N ILE A 190 1.08 2.86 -9.59
CA ILE A 190 0.48 4.05 -10.23
C ILE A 190 1.22 5.32 -9.84
N GLU A 191 1.66 5.44 -8.59
CA GLU A 191 2.42 6.60 -8.10
C GLU A 191 3.71 6.75 -8.89
N THR A 192 4.49 5.68 -9.03
CA THR A 192 5.75 5.70 -9.80
C THR A 192 5.51 6.09 -11.25
N GLN A 193 4.46 5.54 -11.86
CA GLN A 193 4.12 5.86 -13.24
C GLN A 193 3.67 7.31 -13.43
N ILE A 194 2.81 7.83 -12.53
CA ILE A 194 2.28 9.19 -12.64
C ILE A 194 3.34 10.24 -12.34
N GLU A 195 4.22 9.99 -11.38
CA GLU A 195 5.37 10.86 -11.10
C GLU A 195 6.33 10.92 -12.29
N THR A 196 6.64 9.76 -12.90
CA THR A 196 7.44 9.71 -14.14
C THR A 196 6.81 10.54 -15.25
N LYS A 197 5.48 10.45 -15.43
CA LYS A 197 4.75 11.26 -16.41
C LYS A 197 4.83 12.76 -16.09
N ALA A 198 4.70 13.15 -14.81
CA ALA A 198 4.81 14.53 -14.39
C ALA A 198 6.21 15.11 -14.65
N ASP A 199 7.27 14.34 -14.39
CA ASP A 199 8.65 14.73 -14.67
C ASP A 199 8.88 14.93 -16.19
N MET A 200 8.38 14.02 -17.02
CA MET A 200 8.45 14.12 -18.48
C MET A 200 7.69 15.35 -19.03
N SER A 201 6.53 15.65 -18.43
CA SER A 201 5.67 16.79 -18.85
C SER A 201 6.02 18.10 -18.13
N LYS A 202 6.99 18.08 -17.21
CA LYS A 202 7.41 19.23 -16.38
C LYS A 202 6.25 19.82 -15.56
N VAL A 203 5.29 19.00 -15.15
CA VAL A 203 4.20 19.38 -14.26
C VAL A 203 4.78 19.61 -12.86
N ALA A 204 4.40 20.72 -12.22
CA ALA A 204 4.82 20.98 -10.84
C ALA A 204 4.33 19.88 -9.89
N ARG A 205 5.09 19.57 -8.85
CA ARG A 205 4.77 18.51 -7.89
C ARG A 205 4.69 19.04 -6.47
N HIS A 206 3.76 18.53 -5.68
CA HIS A 206 3.59 18.88 -4.27
C HIS A 206 3.21 17.64 -3.45
N PRO A 207 3.93 17.31 -2.38
CA PRO A 207 3.53 16.24 -1.47
C PRO A 207 2.56 16.77 -0.42
N LEU A 208 1.57 15.95 -0.02
CA LEU A 208 0.73 16.25 1.14
C LEU A 208 1.45 16.00 2.46
N GLU A 209 2.38 15.04 2.46
CA GLU A 209 3.12 14.57 3.63
C GLU A 209 4.57 14.27 3.27
N THR A 210 5.40 14.00 4.27
CA THR A 210 6.75 13.48 4.08
C THR A 210 6.79 11.98 4.34
N ALA A 211 7.74 11.27 3.74
CA ALA A 211 7.95 9.84 4.01
C ALA A 211 8.30 9.59 5.49
N ASP A 212 9.11 10.46 6.11
CA ASP A 212 9.43 10.37 7.53
C ASP A 212 8.19 10.47 8.43
N TYR A 213 7.25 11.36 8.08
CA TYR A 213 5.97 11.48 8.78
C TYR A 213 5.15 10.19 8.65
N GLN A 214 4.98 9.65 7.43
CA GLN A 214 4.18 8.43 7.22
C GLN A 214 4.77 7.20 7.92
N ILE A 215 6.09 7.02 7.85
CA ILE A 215 6.78 5.95 8.58
C ILE A 215 6.61 6.16 10.09
N GLY A 216 6.68 7.43 10.53
CA GLY A 216 6.44 7.83 11.91
C GLY A 216 5.05 7.48 12.42
N LEU A 217 4.01 7.49 11.57
CA LEU A 217 2.66 7.08 11.97
C LEU A 217 2.62 5.61 12.43
N PHE A 218 3.29 4.71 11.69
CA PHE A 218 3.39 3.30 12.10
C PHE A 218 4.26 3.11 13.34
N ALA A 219 5.42 3.74 13.37
CA ALA A 219 6.35 3.65 14.49
C ALA A 219 5.76 4.23 15.79
N GLY A 220 4.90 5.25 15.67
CA GLY A 220 4.21 5.90 16.78
C GLY A 220 2.94 5.19 17.29
N LEU A 221 2.49 4.13 16.60
CA LEU A 221 1.36 3.33 17.09
C LEU A 221 1.69 2.68 18.43
N PRO A 222 0.72 2.57 19.36
CA PRO A 222 0.90 1.75 20.55
C PRO A 222 1.36 0.34 20.20
N GLU A 223 2.28 -0.24 20.98
CA GLU A 223 2.83 -1.57 20.68
C GLU A 223 1.73 -2.64 20.52
N LYS A 224 0.62 -2.50 21.27
CA LYS A 224 -0.55 -3.39 21.13
C LYS A 224 -1.12 -3.33 19.70
N SER A 225 -1.29 -2.13 19.12
CA SER A 225 -1.81 -1.95 17.77
C SER A 225 -0.79 -2.46 16.73
N GLN A 226 0.51 -2.23 16.94
CA GLN A 226 1.54 -2.79 16.08
C GLN A 226 1.54 -4.32 16.07
N ARG A 227 1.36 -4.97 17.23
CA ARG A 227 1.25 -6.43 17.34
C ARG A 227 -0.04 -6.95 16.69
N SER A 228 -1.16 -6.24 16.90
CA SER A 228 -2.42 -6.57 16.21
C SER A 228 -2.23 -6.59 14.71
N TYR A 229 -1.61 -5.54 14.15
CA TYR A 229 -1.27 -5.45 12.73
C TYR A 229 -0.39 -6.62 12.26
N LEU A 230 0.69 -6.91 12.97
CA LEU A 230 1.57 -8.04 12.64
C LEU A 230 0.79 -9.36 12.62
N ASN A 231 -0.02 -9.61 13.65
CA ASN A 231 -0.79 -10.85 13.74
C ASN A 231 -1.82 -10.96 12.60
N GLU A 232 -2.49 -9.88 12.25
CA GLU A 232 -3.42 -9.81 11.12
C GLU A 232 -2.72 -10.12 9.78
N VAL A 233 -1.56 -9.53 9.54
CA VAL A 233 -0.75 -9.85 8.36
C VAL A 233 -0.38 -11.32 8.33
N VAL A 234 0.09 -11.88 9.44
CA VAL A 234 0.46 -13.30 9.53
C VAL A 234 -0.73 -14.23 9.23
N GLU A 235 -1.92 -13.91 9.76
CA GLU A 235 -3.15 -14.67 9.50
C GLU A 235 -3.59 -14.59 8.04
N GLN A 236 -3.34 -13.47 7.37
CA GLN A 236 -3.75 -13.22 5.98
C GLN A 236 -2.74 -13.71 4.94
N LEU A 237 -1.48 -13.99 5.31
CA LEU A 237 -0.46 -14.45 4.36
C LEU A 237 -0.92 -15.55 3.39
N PRO A 238 -1.71 -16.56 3.82
CA PRO A 238 -2.16 -17.62 2.90
C PRO A 238 -3.09 -17.16 1.78
N THR A 239 -3.83 -16.06 1.98
CA THR A 239 -4.82 -15.55 1.02
C THR A 239 -4.41 -14.23 0.38
N LEU A 240 -3.34 -13.62 0.88
CA LEU A 240 -2.90 -12.26 0.52
C LEU A 240 -2.84 -12.04 -0.99
N ARG A 241 -2.27 -12.98 -1.75
CA ARG A 241 -2.18 -12.88 -3.21
C ARG A 241 -3.55 -12.82 -3.88
N GLU A 242 -4.49 -13.66 -3.46
CA GLU A 242 -5.85 -13.71 -4.01
C GLU A 242 -6.61 -12.42 -3.68
N ASP A 243 -6.40 -11.92 -2.48
CA ASP A 243 -7.09 -10.72 -2.00
C ASP A 243 -6.56 -9.45 -2.67
N ILE A 244 -5.25 -9.33 -2.88
CA ILE A 244 -4.67 -8.24 -3.71
C ILE A 244 -5.17 -8.34 -5.16
N ALA A 245 -5.28 -9.52 -5.74
CA ALA A 245 -5.83 -9.67 -7.09
C ALA A 245 -7.29 -9.17 -7.18
N LYS A 246 -8.11 -9.38 -6.15
CA LYS A 246 -9.48 -8.81 -6.05
C LYS A 246 -9.44 -7.29 -5.98
N LEU A 247 -8.54 -6.73 -5.16
CA LEU A 247 -8.34 -5.28 -5.06
C LEU A 247 -7.96 -4.66 -6.41
N VAL A 248 -6.99 -5.24 -7.09
CA VAL A 248 -6.57 -4.78 -8.43
C VAL A 248 -7.72 -4.87 -9.42
N THR A 249 -8.52 -5.94 -9.36
CA THR A 249 -9.69 -6.11 -10.23
C THR A 249 -10.75 -5.03 -9.96
N ALA A 250 -11.09 -4.78 -8.70
CA ALA A 250 -12.04 -3.75 -8.31
C ALA A 250 -11.54 -2.36 -8.71
N TRP A 251 -10.24 -2.09 -8.53
CA TRP A 251 -9.62 -0.83 -8.94
C TRP A 251 -9.67 -0.65 -10.46
N LYS A 252 -9.27 -1.65 -11.26
CA LYS A 252 -9.36 -1.62 -12.73
C LYS A 252 -10.79 -1.36 -13.23
N ALA A 253 -11.79 -1.85 -12.51
CA ALA A 253 -13.20 -1.67 -12.82
C ALA A 253 -13.80 -0.36 -12.28
N GLY A 254 -13.03 0.44 -11.52
CA GLY A 254 -13.51 1.67 -10.90
C GLY A 254 -14.56 1.46 -9.80
N GLN A 255 -14.60 0.29 -9.16
CA GLN A 255 -15.58 -0.09 -8.14
C GLN A 255 -15.18 0.44 -6.75
N ALA A 256 -15.38 1.73 -6.51
CA ALA A 256 -14.93 2.39 -5.30
C ALA A 256 -15.57 1.83 -4.02
N GLU A 257 -16.85 1.47 -4.03
CA GLU A 257 -17.53 0.86 -2.90
C GLU A 257 -16.97 -0.53 -2.58
N GLU A 258 -16.64 -1.33 -3.60
CA GLU A 258 -16.02 -2.62 -3.39
C GLU A 258 -14.59 -2.48 -2.84
N LEU A 259 -13.83 -1.49 -3.34
CA LEU A 259 -12.52 -1.14 -2.75
C LEU A 259 -12.66 -0.73 -1.28
N ALA A 260 -13.67 0.07 -0.94
CA ALA A 260 -13.95 0.46 0.44
C ALA A 260 -14.18 -0.75 1.34
N LYS A 261 -14.99 -1.71 0.88
CA LYS A 261 -15.24 -2.96 1.62
C LYS A 261 -13.99 -3.80 1.79
N LEU A 262 -13.21 -3.94 0.72
CA LEU A 262 -12.00 -4.75 0.74
C LEU A 262 -10.89 -4.13 1.61
N LEU A 263 -10.83 -2.80 1.69
CA LEU A 263 -9.74 -2.08 2.35
C LEU A 263 -10.08 -1.59 3.76
N ASN A 264 -11.32 -1.12 3.99
CA ASN A 264 -11.61 -0.27 5.14
C ASN A 264 -12.71 -0.79 6.09
N GLU A 265 -13.62 -1.67 5.63
CA GLU A 265 -14.82 -1.99 6.43
C GLU A 265 -14.55 -2.94 7.60
N ASP A 266 -13.47 -3.72 7.54
CA ASP A 266 -13.14 -4.74 8.56
C ASP A 266 -11.97 -4.33 9.47
N GLU A 267 -11.53 -3.04 9.46
CA GLU A 267 -10.47 -2.55 10.34
C GLU A 267 -10.93 -2.58 11.80
N SER A 268 -10.43 -3.54 12.57
CA SER A 268 -10.81 -3.72 13.97
C SER A 268 -10.01 -2.85 14.94
N ASP A 269 -8.83 -2.38 14.54
CA ASP A 269 -8.03 -1.46 15.35
C ASP A 269 -8.39 -0.01 15.02
N GLU A 270 -9.30 0.56 15.83
CA GLU A 270 -9.75 1.94 15.65
C GLU A 270 -8.61 2.96 15.78
N VAL A 271 -7.57 2.68 16.57
CA VAL A 271 -6.41 3.56 16.75
C VAL A 271 -5.63 3.59 15.43
N MET A 272 -5.37 2.42 14.85
CA MET A 272 -4.67 2.29 13.58
C MET A 272 -5.44 2.97 12.45
N ARG A 273 -6.74 2.68 12.30
CA ARG A 273 -7.60 3.32 11.30
C ARG A 273 -7.65 4.85 11.47
N LYS A 274 -7.74 5.32 12.71
CA LYS A 274 -7.73 6.75 12.99
C LYS A 274 -6.43 7.40 12.52
N VAL A 275 -5.30 6.85 12.91
CA VAL A 275 -3.96 7.42 12.64
C VAL A 275 -3.60 7.31 11.16
N LEU A 276 -3.82 6.15 10.55
CA LEU A 276 -3.33 5.88 9.19
C LEU A 276 -4.30 6.33 8.08
N ILE A 277 -5.59 6.51 8.40
CA ILE A 277 -6.60 6.85 7.40
C ILE A 277 -7.35 8.14 7.77
N THR A 278 -8.09 8.14 8.90
CA THR A 278 -9.09 9.19 9.16
C THR A 278 -8.46 10.55 9.41
N ASP A 279 -7.43 10.63 10.26
CA ASP A 279 -6.77 11.90 10.58
C ASP A 279 -6.05 12.47 9.35
N ARG A 280 -5.47 11.62 8.51
CA ARG A 280 -4.84 12.02 7.24
C ARG A 280 -5.89 12.54 6.25
N ASN A 281 -6.98 11.80 6.05
CA ASN A 281 -8.07 12.23 5.17
C ASN A 281 -8.64 13.59 5.56
N LYS A 282 -8.77 13.84 6.86
CA LYS A 282 -9.22 15.13 7.39
C LYS A 282 -8.23 16.25 7.06
N ALA A 283 -6.94 16.04 7.33
CA ALA A 283 -5.89 17.03 7.01
C ALA A 283 -5.81 17.30 5.50
N TRP A 284 -5.93 16.26 4.67
CA TRP A 284 -5.94 16.42 3.22
C TRP A 284 -7.18 17.15 2.72
N ALA A 285 -8.35 16.88 3.29
CA ALA A 285 -9.58 17.61 2.93
C ALA A 285 -9.48 19.11 3.28
N GLU A 286 -8.86 19.47 4.39
CA GLU A 286 -8.58 20.85 4.76
C GLU A 286 -7.63 21.52 3.74
N TRP A 287 -6.55 20.81 3.36
CA TRP A 287 -5.63 21.29 2.33
C TRP A 287 -6.33 21.48 0.97
N LEU A 288 -7.11 20.52 0.54
CA LEU A 288 -7.85 20.58 -0.72
C LEU A 288 -8.84 21.74 -0.75
N LYS A 289 -9.55 21.97 0.36
CA LYS A 289 -10.47 23.12 0.51
C LYS A 289 -9.72 24.44 0.42
N ALA A 290 -8.58 24.57 1.07
CA ALA A 290 -7.75 25.77 0.97
C ALA A 290 -7.23 25.97 -0.46
N ARG A 291 -6.82 24.88 -1.13
CA ARG A 291 -6.31 24.91 -2.51
C ARG A 291 -7.36 25.36 -3.54
N LEU A 292 -8.66 25.15 -3.29
CA LEU A 292 -9.72 25.67 -4.14
C LEU A 292 -9.72 27.21 -4.24
N ALA A 293 -9.16 27.91 -3.26
CA ALA A 293 -9.07 29.37 -3.32
C ALA A 293 -7.99 29.91 -4.29
N GLU A 294 -7.19 29.03 -4.88
CA GLU A 294 -6.10 29.37 -5.80
C GLU A 294 -6.46 28.87 -7.21
N PRO A 295 -6.57 29.75 -8.24
CA PRO A 295 -6.94 29.35 -9.59
C PRO A 295 -6.00 28.27 -10.17
N GLY A 296 -6.58 27.33 -10.94
CA GLY A 296 -5.80 26.33 -11.68
C GLY A 296 -6.41 24.93 -11.72
N ILE A 297 -5.68 24.02 -12.31
CA ILE A 297 -6.09 22.63 -12.42
C ILE A 297 -5.07 21.74 -11.69
N VAL A 298 -5.56 20.97 -10.72
CA VAL A 298 -4.74 20.10 -9.86
C VAL A 298 -5.13 18.64 -10.09
N PHE A 299 -4.16 17.77 -10.22
CA PHE A 299 -4.37 16.33 -10.21
C PHE A 299 -3.82 15.74 -8.91
N VAL A 300 -4.69 15.21 -8.07
CA VAL A 300 -4.36 14.61 -6.78
C VAL A 300 -4.38 13.09 -6.93
N ALA A 301 -3.24 12.46 -6.69
CA ALA A 301 -3.05 11.01 -6.76
C ALA A 301 -2.69 10.48 -5.37
N VAL A 302 -3.62 9.78 -4.72
CA VAL A 302 -3.47 9.21 -3.38
C VAL A 302 -4.00 7.79 -3.35
N GLY A 303 -3.55 6.97 -2.41
CA GLY A 303 -3.97 5.58 -2.29
C GLY A 303 -5.50 5.42 -2.32
N ALA A 304 -5.98 4.46 -3.11
CA ALA A 304 -7.40 4.28 -3.38
C ALA A 304 -8.26 4.10 -2.11
N GLY A 305 -7.65 3.57 -1.03
CA GLY A 305 -8.30 3.43 0.27
C GLY A 305 -8.71 4.76 0.93
N HIS A 306 -8.03 5.86 0.60
CA HIS A 306 -8.34 7.20 1.09
C HIS A 306 -9.54 7.84 0.37
N LEU A 307 -9.87 7.35 -0.83
CA LEU A 307 -10.95 7.87 -1.68
C LEU A 307 -12.17 6.94 -1.71
N ALA A 308 -12.31 6.02 -0.75
CA ALA A 308 -13.35 5.02 -0.75
C ALA A 308 -14.00 4.86 0.63
N GLY A 309 -15.33 4.74 0.65
CA GLY A 309 -16.10 4.44 1.84
C GLY A 309 -16.21 5.57 2.87
N ARG A 310 -16.66 5.20 4.05
CA ARG A 310 -16.89 6.11 5.17
C ARG A 310 -15.59 6.69 5.73
N GLY A 311 -15.55 8.00 5.91
CA GLY A 311 -14.36 8.72 6.40
C GLY A 311 -13.31 8.96 5.31
N SER A 312 -13.68 8.76 4.03
CA SER A 312 -12.85 9.13 2.88
C SER A 312 -12.59 10.63 2.80
N VAL A 313 -11.64 11.03 1.97
CA VAL A 313 -11.41 12.45 1.66
C VAL A 313 -12.66 13.13 1.16
N GLN A 314 -13.49 12.44 0.34
CA GLN A 314 -14.77 12.98 -0.15
C GLN A 314 -15.77 13.21 0.99
N ASP A 315 -15.82 12.31 1.98
CA ASP A 315 -16.68 12.49 3.17
C ASP A 315 -16.23 13.70 3.99
N GLU A 316 -14.95 13.88 4.21
CA GLU A 316 -14.42 15.02 4.95
C GLU A 316 -14.63 16.35 4.19
N LEU A 317 -14.47 16.35 2.87
CA LEU A 317 -14.79 17.48 2.01
C LEU A 317 -16.29 17.84 2.08
N ALA A 318 -17.17 16.84 2.05
CA ALA A 318 -18.63 17.06 2.16
C ALA A 318 -19.00 17.69 3.51
N LYS A 319 -18.38 17.27 4.63
CA LYS A 319 -18.55 17.91 5.96
C LYS A 319 -18.10 19.37 5.95
N ALA A 320 -17.08 19.69 5.15
CA ALA A 320 -16.55 21.05 4.96
C ALA A 320 -17.33 21.87 3.91
N GLY A 321 -18.45 21.35 3.35
CA GLY A 321 -19.29 22.01 2.37
C GLY A 321 -18.78 21.91 0.93
N VAL A 322 -17.78 21.09 0.65
CA VAL A 322 -17.22 20.88 -0.69
C VAL A 322 -17.72 19.55 -1.25
N ARG A 323 -18.41 19.61 -2.41
CA ARG A 323 -18.99 18.42 -3.04
C ARG A 323 -18.10 17.88 -4.14
N SER A 324 -17.74 16.60 -4.03
CA SER A 324 -17.08 15.87 -5.11
C SER A 324 -18.09 15.26 -6.09
N VAL A 325 -17.72 15.18 -7.35
CA VAL A 325 -18.54 14.57 -8.42
C VAL A 325 -17.70 13.49 -9.11
N ARG A 326 -18.28 12.33 -9.33
CA ARG A 326 -17.66 11.23 -10.08
C ARG A 326 -17.50 11.63 -11.56
N VAL A 327 -16.31 11.40 -12.12
CA VAL A 327 -15.99 11.67 -13.54
C VAL A 327 -15.85 10.36 -14.31
N GLN A 328 -15.30 9.33 -13.67
CA GLN A 328 -15.15 7.97 -14.24
C GLN A 328 -15.49 6.91 -13.21
#